data_4bfd517dab78db9d04ee8a1e2afd8224
#
_entry.id   4bfd517dab78db9d04ee8a1e2afd8224
#
_cell.length_a   1.000
_cell.length_b   1.000
_cell.length_c   1.000
_cell.angle_alpha   90.00
_cell.angle_beta   90.00
_cell.angle_gamma   90.00
#
_symmetry.space_group_name_H-M   'P 1'
#
loop_
_entity.id
_entity.type
_entity.pdbx_description
1 polymer ?
#
loop_
_entity_poly.entity_id
_entity_poly.type
_entity_poly.pdbx_seq_one_letter_code
_entity_poly.pdbx_strand_id
1 'polypeptide(L)'
;FVVLLIGIVSGSVIMIAGGHIQVINLLSNMGSGAAGMFETSMVAVLVAAMCALIREYGGFEALLQFIKKIFKGNKGGQLGMGMLVGAMDIATANNTVAIVMANPIAQEMSREYGIKPRKAASLLDTFSCVFQGVIPYGAQMLVAISAVNELGYEISAFQIMPKLFYPYLLLVSSLV
;
A
#
# COMPACT_ATOMS: atom_id res chain seq x y z
N PHE A 1 -1.12 -15.52 -4.43
CA PHE A 1 -1.54 -16.31 -3.26
C PHE A 1 -0.97 -17.72 -3.31
N VAL A 2 -1.18 -18.49 -4.40
CA VAL A 2 -0.68 -19.88 -4.56
C VAL A 2 0.84 -19.97 -4.39
N VAL A 3 1.60 -19.08 -5.04
CA VAL A 3 3.07 -19.04 -4.95
C VAL A 3 3.54 -18.81 -3.52
N LEU A 4 2.83 -17.97 -2.77
CA LEU A 4 3.12 -17.68 -1.36
C LEU A 4 2.88 -18.90 -0.47
N LEU A 5 1.79 -19.63 -0.69
CA LEU A 5 1.51 -20.89 0.00
C LEU A 5 2.58 -21.96 -0.31
N ILE A 6 2.96 -22.11 -1.58
CA ILE A 6 4.04 -23.03 -1.96
C ILE A 6 5.34 -22.65 -1.28
N GLY A 7 5.68 -21.37 -1.20
CA GLY A 7 6.86 -20.84 -0.50
C GLY A 7 6.85 -21.20 1.00
N ILE A 8 5.72 -20.98 1.67
CA ILE A 8 5.56 -21.30 3.10
C ILE A 8 5.69 -22.82 3.31
N VAL A 9 5.01 -23.63 2.52
CA VAL A 9 5.04 -25.10 2.67
C VAL A 9 6.45 -25.64 2.38
N SER A 10 7.07 -25.24 1.29
CA SER A 10 8.42 -25.69 0.93
C SER A 10 9.47 -25.27 1.95
N GLY A 11 9.42 -24.01 2.41
CA GLY A 11 10.30 -23.52 3.47
C GLY A 11 10.11 -24.27 4.79
N SER A 12 8.87 -24.56 5.18
CA SER A 12 8.55 -25.36 6.36
C SER A 12 9.11 -26.77 6.27
N VAL A 13 8.96 -27.43 5.13
CA VAL A 13 9.50 -28.79 4.91
C VAL A 13 11.03 -28.80 5.01
N ILE A 14 11.70 -27.82 4.40
CA ILE A 14 13.17 -27.69 4.44
C ILE A 14 13.64 -27.49 5.90
N MET A 15 12.98 -26.63 6.66
CA MET A 15 13.35 -26.35 8.04
C MET A 15 13.12 -27.54 8.98
N ILE A 16 12.05 -28.31 8.76
CA ILE A 16 11.79 -29.56 9.52
C ILE A 16 12.80 -30.62 9.14
N ALA A 17 13.06 -30.82 7.84
CA ALA A 17 14.03 -31.82 7.36
C ALA A 17 15.47 -31.50 7.80
N GLY A 18 15.82 -30.22 7.92
CA GLY A 18 17.10 -29.75 8.47
C GLY A 18 17.21 -29.83 10.00
N GLY A 19 16.14 -30.23 10.69
CA GLY A 19 16.13 -30.34 12.15
C GLY A 19 16.12 -28.98 12.88
N HIS A 20 15.87 -27.89 12.17
CA HIS A 20 15.89 -26.54 12.74
C HIS A 20 14.61 -26.17 13.49
N ILE A 21 13.46 -26.77 13.12
CA ILE A 21 12.16 -26.50 13.74
C ILE A 21 11.37 -27.81 13.90
N GLN A 22 10.71 -27.97 15.04
CA GLN A 22 9.73 -29.04 15.25
C GLN A 22 8.36 -28.64 14.69
N VAL A 23 7.56 -29.61 14.24
CA VAL A 23 6.23 -29.37 13.67
C VAL A 23 5.32 -28.59 14.62
N ILE A 24 5.40 -28.85 15.93
CA ILE A 24 4.60 -28.17 16.95
C ILE A 24 4.96 -26.67 17.02
N ASN A 25 6.26 -26.34 16.91
CA ASN A 25 6.73 -24.97 16.92
C ASN A 25 6.36 -24.22 15.63
N LEU A 26 6.34 -24.92 14.50
CA LEU A 26 5.86 -24.36 13.24
C LEU A 26 4.39 -23.92 13.35
N LEU A 27 3.52 -24.76 13.86
CA LEU A 27 2.09 -24.45 14.08
C LEU A 27 1.92 -23.30 15.06
N SER A 28 2.69 -23.28 16.14
CA SER A 28 2.69 -22.17 17.11
C SER A 28 3.13 -20.85 16.47
N ASN A 29 4.18 -20.87 15.67
CA ASN A 29 4.69 -19.69 14.97
C ASN A 29 3.70 -19.17 13.90
N MET A 30 3.02 -20.09 13.20
CA MET A 30 1.94 -19.70 12.27
C MET A 30 0.77 -19.05 13.02
N GLY A 31 0.39 -19.59 14.18
CA GLY A 31 -0.65 -19.00 15.03
C GLY A 31 -0.26 -17.60 15.54
N SER A 32 0.98 -17.45 16.01
CA SER A 32 1.51 -16.15 16.46
C SER A 32 1.57 -15.12 15.33
N GLY A 33 2.01 -15.54 14.13
CA GLY A 33 2.02 -14.70 12.95
C GLY A 33 0.62 -14.24 12.54
N ALA A 34 -0.36 -15.16 12.57
CA ALA A 34 -1.76 -14.81 12.28
C ALA A 34 -2.34 -13.85 13.34
N ALA A 35 -2.04 -14.07 14.62
CA ALA A 35 -2.44 -13.17 15.70
C ALA A 35 -1.82 -11.79 15.56
N GLY A 36 -0.52 -11.70 15.19
CA GLY A 36 0.16 -10.43 14.96
C GLY A 36 -0.43 -9.63 13.79
N MET A 37 -1.03 -10.29 12.81
CA MET A 37 -1.69 -9.63 11.66
C MET A 37 -3.16 -9.27 11.93
N PHE A 38 -3.73 -9.68 13.06
CA PHE A 38 -5.15 -9.44 13.37
C PHE A 38 -5.48 -7.96 13.47
N GLU A 39 -4.67 -7.19 14.17
CA GLU A 39 -4.85 -5.74 14.32
C GLU A 39 -4.83 -5.03 12.95
N THR A 40 -3.83 -5.32 12.13
CA THR A 40 -3.71 -4.78 10.77
C THR A 40 -4.92 -5.14 9.91
N SER A 41 -5.43 -6.36 10.01
CA SER A 41 -6.60 -6.82 9.27
C SER A 41 -7.87 -6.10 9.74
N MET A 42 -8.05 -5.89 11.03
CA MET A 42 -9.19 -5.16 11.59
C MET A 42 -9.19 -3.70 11.17
N VAL A 43 -8.02 -3.06 11.21
CA VAL A 43 -7.87 -1.69 10.72
C VAL A 43 -8.24 -1.61 9.23
N ALA A 44 -7.76 -2.52 8.41
CA ALA A 44 -8.08 -2.55 6.98
C ALA A 44 -9.61 -2.70 6.73
N VAL A 45 -10.29 -3.56 7.48
CA VAL A 45 -11.75 -3.74 7.37
C VAL A 45 -12.50 -2.47 7.77
N LEU A 46 -12.12 -1.85 8.89
CA LEU A 46 -12.76 -0.61 9.37
C LEU A 46 -12.55 0.54 8.38
N VAL A 47 -11.33 0.69 7.87
CA VAL A 47 -11.03 1.71 6.86
C VAL A 47 -11.82 1.45 5.58
N ALA A 48 -11.92 0.22 5.11
CA ALA A 48 -12.73 -0.12 3.94
C ALA A 48 -14.21 0.24 4.14
N ALA A 49 -14.76 0.01 5.33
CA ALA A 49 -16.13 0.39 5.67
C ALA A 49 -16.31 1.92 5.68
N MET A 50 -15.37 2.67 6.27
CA MET A 50 -15.39 4.14 6.23
C MET A 50 -15.33 4.67 4.79
N CYS A 51 -14.47 4.09 3.98
CA CYS A 51 -14.35 4.48 2.58
C CYS A 51 -15.61 4.18 1.76
N ALA A 52 -16.30 3.07 2.04
CA ALA A 52 -17.60 2.78 1.43
C ALA A 52 -18.65 3.86 1.77
N LEU A 53 -18.68 4.31 3.03
CA LEU A 53 -19.54 5.43 3.45
C LEU A 53 -19.18 6.73 2.73
N ILE A 54 -17.90 7.10 2.68
CA ILE A 54 -17.43 8.31 1.98
C ILE A 54 -17.86 8.28 0.51
N ARG A 55 -17.78 7.09 -0.13
CA ARG A 55 -18.22 6.91 -1.51
C ARG A 55 -19.72 7.12 -1.67
N GLU A 56 -20.53 6.55 -0.77
CA GLU A 56 -21.99 6.66 -0.83
C GLU A 56 -22.48 8.10 -0.63
N TYR A 57 -21.79 8.88 0.21
CA TYR A 57 -22.08 10.29 0.45
C TYR A 57 -21.43 11.26 -0.56
N GLY A 58 -20.92 10.77 -1.69
CA GLY A 58 -20.38 11.61 -2.75
C GLY A 58 -19.01 12.25 -2.45
N GLY A 59 -18.29 11.76 -1.44
CA GLY A 59 -16.98 12.30 -1.09
C GLY A 59 -15.93 12.11 -2.17
N PHE A 60 -16.02 11.04 -2.97
CA PHE A 60 -15.11 10.82 -4.09
C PHE A 60 -15.40 11.73 -5.27
N GLU A 61 -16.68 12.02 -5.56
CA GLU A 61 -17.08 12.99 -6.57
C GLU A 61 -16.58 14.39 -6.23
N ALA A 62 -16.67 14.79 -4.95
CA ALA A 62 -16.13 16.05 -4.48
C ALA A 62 -14.61 16.13 -4.65
N LEU A 63 -13.90 15.05 -4.32
CA LEU A 63 -12.46 14.94 -4.51
C LEU A 63 -12.08 15.01 -5.99
N LEU A 64 -12.80 14.31 -6.85
CA LEU A 64 -12.60 14.34 -8.29
C LEU A 64 -12.78 15.77 -8.86
N GLN A 65 -13.85 16.45 -8.47
CA GLN A 65 -14.08 17.83 -8.89
C GLN A 65 -12.98 18.78 -8.41
N PHE A 66 -12.49 18.59 -7.18
CA PHE A 66 -11.37 19.36 -6.65
C PHE A 66 -10.08 19.13 -7.45
N ILE A 67 -9.77 17.88 -7.78
CA ILE A 67 -8.60 17.53 -8.60
C ILE A 67 -8.73 18.12 -10.00
N LYS A 68 -9.89 18.00 -10.65
CA LYS A 68 -10.16 18.57 -11.98
C LYS A 68 -10.02 20.09 -12.01
N LYS A 69 -10.34 20.77 -10.91
CA LYS A 69 -10.20 22.23 -10.81
C LYS A 69 -8.73 22.69 -10.77
N ILE A 70 -7.88 21.90 -10.12
CA ILE A 70 -6.45 22.21 -9.93
C ILE A 70 -5.61 21.72 -11.13
N PHE A 71 -5.84 20.49 -11.55
CA PHE A 71 -5.01 19.80 -12.55
C PHE A 71 -5.71 19.82 -13.91
N LYS A 72 -5.15 20.61 -14.85
CA LYS A 72 -5.69 20.78 -16.21
C LYS A 72 -4.74 20.19 -17.25
N GLY A 73 -5.33 19.64 -18.32
CA GLY A 73 -4.56 19.04 -19.43
C GLY A 73 -3.96 17.68 -19.11
N ASN A 74 -3.31 17.07 -20.10
CA ASN A 74 -2.82 15.69 -20.01
C ASN A 74 -1.76 15.48 -18.90
N LYS A 75 -0.76 16.39 -18.79
CA LYS A 75 0.27 16.31 -17.74
C LYS A 75 -0.32 16.56 -16.35
N GLY A 76 -1.23 17.54 -16.25
CA GLY A 76 -1.95 17.82 -15.01
C GLY A 76 -2.80 16.62 -14.58
N GLY A 77 -3.52 16.00 -15.53
CA GLY A 77 -4.29 14.78 -15.26
C GLY A 77 -3.45 13.62 -14.73
N GLN A 78 -2.24 13.42 -15.25
CA GLN A 78 -1.31 12.40 -14.75
C GLN A 78 -0.88 12.67 -13.30
N LEU A 79 -0.50 13.91 -13.00
CA LEU A 79 -0.13 14.30 -11.62
C LEU A 79 -1.35 14.22 -10.69
N GLY A 80 -2.53 14.62 -11.18
CA GLY A 80 -3.80 14.51 -10.45
C GLY A 80 -4.15 13.08 -10.08
N MET A 81 -3.91 12.10 -10.97
CA MET A 81 -4.08 10.67 -10.66
C MET A 81 -3.10 10.21 -9.57
N GLY A 82 -1.85 10.65 -9.64
CA GLY A 82 -0.85 10.36 -8.61
C GLY A 82 -1.23 10.93 -7.25
N MET A 83 -1.67 12.18 -7.21
CA MET A 83 -2.15 12.82 -5.98
C MET A 83 -3.42 12.17 -5.43
N LEU A 84 -4.33 11.73 -6.31
CA LEU A 84 -5.54 11.01 -5.93
C LEU A 84 -5.20 9.72 -5.18
N VAL A 85 -4.38 8.85 -5.80
CA VAL A 85 -4.02 7.59 -5.17
C VAL A 85 -3.19 7.81 -3.90
N GLY A 86 -2.33 8.82 -3.88
CA GLY A 86 -1.58 9.20 -2.68
C GLY A 86 -2.48 9.63 -1.52
N ALA A 87 -3.53 10.42 -1.80
CA ALA A 87 -4.52 10.80 -0.78
C ALA A 87 -5.28 9.56 -0.26
N MET A 88 -5.62 8.61 -1.16
CA MET A 88 -6.24 7.35 -0.76
C MET A 88 -5.29 6.48 0.08
N ASP A 89 -3.99 6.43 -0.25
CA ASP A 89 -2.98 5.72 0.55
C ASP A 89 -2.85 6.31 1.95
N ILE A 90 -2.81 7.63 2.07
CA ILE A 90 -2.80 8.31 3.37
C ILE A 90 -4.04 7.94 4.19
N ALA A 91 -5.21 7.88 3.55
CA ALA A 91 -6.47 7.56 4.23
C ALA A 91 -6.58 6.08 4.62
N THR A 92 -6.07 5.17 3.79
CA THR A 92 -6.27 3.72 3.96
C THR A 92 -5.07 2.99 4.56
N ALA A 93 -3.90 3.61 4.54
CA ALA A 93 -2.61 3.01 4.90
C ALA A 93 -2.33 1.67 4.16
N ASN A 94 -2.96 1.47 3.00
CA ASN A 94 -2.88 0.24 2.21
C ASN A 94 -2.99 0.53 0.71
N ASN A 95 -1.89 0.28 -0.02
CA ASN A 95 -1.80 0.59 -1.45
C ASN A 95 -2.82 -0.18 -2.31
N THR A 96 -3.09 -1.44 -2.00
CA THR A 96 -4.06 -2.24 -2.75
C THR A 96 -5.47 -1.63 -2.64
N VAL A 97 -5.88 -1.27 -1.43
CA VAL A 97 -7.17 -0.62 -1.18
C VAL A 97 -7.20 0.75 -1.87
N ALA A 98 -6.15 1.54 -1.73
CA ALA A 98 -6.03 2.87 -2.34
C ALA A 98 -6.18 2.81 -3.87
N ILE A 99 -5.49 1.86 -4.54
CA ILE A 99 -5.58 1.67 -5.99
C ILE A 99 -7.00 1.25 -6.40
N VAL A 100 -7.60 0.28 -5.70
CA VAL A 100 -8.96 -0.18 -6.00
C VAL A 100 -9.96 0.95 -5.89
N MET A 101 -9.82 1.81 -4.88
CA MET A 101 -10.70 2.96 -4.67
C MET A 101 -10.45 4.10 -5.65
N ALA A 102 -9.21 4.39 -5.98
CA ALA A 102 -8.85 5.41 -6.96
C ALA A 102 -9.20 5.01 -8.41
N ASN A 103 -9.26 3.70 -8.70
CA ASN A 103 -9.40 3.18 -10.06
C ASN A 103 -10.62 3.72 -10.83
N PRO A 104 -11.85 3.76 -10.30
CA PRO A 104 -13.01 4.30 -11.02
C PRO A 104 -12.80 5.77 -11.45
N ILE A 105 -12.26 6.57 -10.55
CA ILE A 105 -11.97 7.99 -10.77
C ILE A 105 -10.84 8.15 -11.79
N ALA A 106 -9.78 7.37 -11.67
CA ALA A 106 -8.66 7.38 -12.60
C ALA A 106 -9.06 6.94 -14.01
N GLN A 107 -10.01 6.01 -14.15
CA GLN A 107 -10.57 5.63 -15.46
C GLN A 107 -11.32 6.81 -16.12
N GLU A 108 -12.10 7.54 -15.35
CA GLU A 108 -12.81 8.73 -15.85
C GLU A 108 -11.81 9.81 -16.26
N MET A 109 -10.82 10.12 -15.41
CA MET A 109 -9.73 11.03 -15.74
C MET A 109 -8.93 10.60 -16.98
N SER A 110 -8.68 9.29 -17.12
CA SER A 110 -7.98 8.71 -18.27
C SER A 110 -8.70 9.02 -19.57
N ARG A 111 -10.03 8.89 -19.59
CA ARG A 111 -10.87 9.22 -20.76
C ARG A 111 -10.90 10.71 -21.05
N GLU A 112 -11.07 11.52 -20.01
CA GLU A 112 -11.19 12.98 -20.13
C GLU A 112 -9.89 13.66 -20.58
N TYR A 113 -8.75 13.23 -20.03
CA TYR A 113 -7.45 13.82 -20.36
C TYR A 113 -6.71 13.11 -21.50
N GLY A 114 -7.31 12.10 -22.13
CA GLY A 114 -6.69 11.33 -23.22
C GLY A 114 -5.46 10.54 -22.78
N ILE A 115 -5.42 10.10 -21.53
CA ILE A 115 -4.31 9.29 -20.99
C ILE A 115 -4.57 7.81 -21.31
N LYS A 116 -3.57 7.11 -21.84
CA LYS A 116 -3.72 5.68 -22.14
C LYS A 116 -3.99 4.88 -20.86
N PRO A 117 -4.96 3.94 -20.84
CA PRO A 117 -5.30 3.16 -19.63
C PRO A 117 -4.10 2.45 -18.98
N ARG A 118 -3.18 1.92 -19.78
CA ARG A 118 -1.93 1.32 -19.29
C ARG A 118 -1.08 2.31 -18.51
N LYS A 119 -0.99 3.58 -19.00
CA LYS A 119 -0.24 4.62 -18.31
C LYS A 119 -0.94 5.06 -17.02
N ALA A 120 -2.26 5.15 -17.04
CA ALA A 120 -3.05 5.44 -15.84
C ALA A 120 -2.84 4.37 -14.74
N ALA A 121 -2.90 3.09 -15.11
CA ALA A 121 -2.62 1.99 -14.18
C ALA A 121 -1.19 2.05 -13.62
N SER A 122 -0.20 2.31 -14.46
CA SER A 122 1.20 2.47 -14.03
C SER A 122 1.38 3.66 -13.07
N LEU A 123 0.69 4.78 -13.32
CA LEU A 123 0.75 5.94 -12.43
C LEU A 123 0.13 5.64 -11.07
N LEU A 124 -1.03 4.97 -11.04
CA LEU A 124 -1.67 4.57 -9.77
C LEU A 124 -0.72 3.67 -8.96
N ASP A 125 -0.13 2.66 -9.59
CA ASP A 125 0.78 1.73 -8.92
C ASP A 125 2.05 2.44 -8.43
N THR A 126 2.70 3.23 -9.28
CA THR A 126 3.95 3.93 -8.93
C THR A 126 3.75 4.93 -7.79
N PHE A 127 2.74 5.79 -7.89
CA PHE A 127 2.49 6.78 -6.85
C PHE A 127 2.00 6.14 -5.54
N SER A 128 1.19 5.09 -5.63
CA SER A 128 0.79 4.31 -4.46
C SER A 128 2.01 3.72 -3.73
N CYS A 129 2.94 3.11 -4.46
CA CYS A 129 4.18 2.61 -3.86
C CYS A 129 5.02 3.71 -3.19
N VAL A 130 5.07 4.91 -3.79
CA VAL A 130 5.78 6.05 -3.19
C VAL A 130 5.16 6.47 -1.86
N PHE A 131 3.85 6.71 -1.84
CA PHE A 131 3.15 7.17 -0.64
C PHE A 131 3.16 6.09 0.44
N GLN A 132 2.83 4.84 0.09
CA GLN A 132 2.83 3.71 1.02
C GLN A 132 4.22 3.47 1.63
N GLY A 133 5.29 3.65 0.86
CA GLY A 133 6.66 3.50 1.35
C GLY A 133 7.07 4.54 2.38
N VAL A 134 6.45 5.74 2.36
CA VAL A 134 6.83 6.87 3.22
C VAL A 134 5.90 7.03 4.42
N ILE A 135 4.65 6.54 4.35
CA ILE A 135 3.66 6.69 5.43
C ILE A 135 4.15 6.01 6.72
N PRO A 136 4.27 6.74 7.85
CA PRO A 136 4.85 6.21 9.09
C PRO A 136 3.99 5.14 9.77
N TYR A 137 2.71 5.12 9.51
CA TYR A 137 1.73 4.14 10.01
C TYR A 137 1.33 3.09 8.97
N GLY A 138 1.97 3.09 7.81
CA GLY A 138 1.74 2.08 6.77
C GLY A 138 2.21 0.70 7.20
N ALA A 139 1.52 -0.35 6.73
CA ALA A 139 1.83 -1.72 7.11
C ALA A 139 3.30 -2.10 6.88
N GLN A 140 3.90 -1.63 5.79
CA GLN A 140 5.31 -1.88 5.45
C GLN A 140 6.26 -1.27 6.47
N MET A 141 5.98 -0.04 6.92
CA MET A 141 6.79 0.65 7.93
C MET A 141 6.66 -0.04 9.28
N LEU A 142 5.45 -0.42 9.67
CA LEU A 142 5.20 -1.12 10.94
C LEU A 142 5.89 -2.48 10.99
N VAL A 143 5.86 -3.25 9.90
CA VAL A 143 6.58 -4.52 9.79
C VAL A 143 8.09 -4.32 9.89
N ALA A 144 8.64 -3.29 9.24
CA ALA A 144 10.06 -2.98 9.32
C ALA A 144 10.48 -2.61 10.74
N ILE A 145 9.68 -1.78 11.44
CA ILE A 145 9.94 -1.40 12.84
C ILE A 145 9.86 -2.62 13.74
N SER A 146 8.83 -3.46 13.59
CA SER A 146 8.66 -4.68 14.38
C SER A 146 9.87 -5.61 14.22
N ALA A 147 10.33 -5.84 12.99
CA ALA A 147 11.50 -6.68 12.73
C ALA A 147 12.79 -6.14 13.37
N VAL A 148 12.97 -4.83 13.37
CA VAL A 148 14.14 -4.19 14.01
C VAL A 148 14.05 -4.26 15.54
N ASN A 149 12.86 -4.08 16.10
CA ASN A 149 12.63 -4.20 17.54
C ASN A 149 12.88 -5.63 18.05
N GLU A 150 12.52 -6.65 17.26
CA GLU A 150 12.85 -8.06 17.58
C GLU A 150 14.37 -8.33 17.66
N LEU A 151 15.17 -7.52 16.93
CA LEU A 151 16.63 -7.58 17.02
C LEU A 151 17.20 -6.78 18.21
N GLY A 152 16.35 -6.19 19.04
CA GLY A 152 16.76 -5.45 20.25
C GLY A 152 17.11 -3.98 19.99
N TYR A 153 16.75 -3.43 18.84
CA TYR A 153 16.96 -2.01 18.53
C TYR A 153 15.64 -1.27 18.56
N GLU A 154 15.58 -0.18 19.31
CA GLU A 154 14.44 0.74 19.29
C GLU A 154 14.61 1.77 18.17
N ILE A 155 13.74 1.72 17.16
CA ILE A 155 13.76 2.63 16.04
C ILE A 155 12.35 3.18 15.76
N SER A 156 12.26 4.47 15.45
CA SER A 156 10.99 5.10 15.08
C SER A 156 10.85 5.24 13.56
N ALA A 157 9.60 5.31 13.07
CA ALA A 157 9.30 5.56 11.66
C ALA A 157 10.00 6.82 11.13
N PHE A 158 10.05 7.89 11.93
CA PHE A 158 10.68 9.16 11.53
C PHE A 158 12.19 9.08 11.37
N GLN A 159 12.85 8.10 11.99
CA GLN A 159 14.29 7.85 11.80
C GLN A 159 14.56 7.03 10.53
N ILE A 160 13.61 6.19 10.12
CA ILE A 160 13.69 5.38 8.90
C ILE A 160 13.38 6.22 7.67
N MET A 161 12.33 7.06 7.70
CA MET A 161 11.83 7.83 6.56
C MET A 161 12.94 8.55 5.76
N PRO A 162 13.87 9.32 6.36
CA PRO A 162 14.90 10.01 5.58
C PRO A 162 15.89 9.09 4.86
N LYS A 163 15.96 7.82 5.27
CA LYS A 163 16.87 6.80 4.72
C LYS A 163 16.23 5.94 3.62
N LEU A 164 14.97 6.18 3.31
CA LEU A 164 14.22 5.44 2.29
C LEU A 164 14.49 6.01 0.89
N PHE A 165 15.67 5.76 0.34
CA PHE A 165 16.05 6.28 -0.98
C PHE A 165 15.15 5.80 -2.11
N TYR A 166 14.64 4.56 -2.03
CA TYR A 166 13.83 3.96 -3.10
C TYR A 166 12.54 4.74 -3.39
N PRO A 167 11.64 5.03 -2.43
CA PRO A 167 10.44 5.83 -2.69
C PRO A 167 10.74 7.22 -3.24
N TYR A 168 11.78 7.88 -2.77
CA TYR A 168 12.14 9.21 -3.24
C TYR A 168 12.69 9.19 -4.67
N LEU A 169 13.54 8.22 -5.01
CA LEU A 169 14.03 8.03 -6.38
C LEU A 169 12.90 7.63 -7.32
N LEU A 170 11.97 6.80 -6.86
CA LEU A 170 10.78 6.41 -7.62
C LEU A 170 9.89 7.63 -7.91
N LEU A 171 9.70 8.52 -6.93
CA LEU A 171 8.97 9.77 -7.12
C LEU A 171 9.64 10.64 -8.19
N VAL A 172 10.96 10.86 -8.09
CA VAL A 172 11.70 11.64 -9.08
C VAL A 172 11.57 11.02 -10.47
N SER A 173 11.75 9.70 -10.59
CA SER A 173 11.60 8.98 -11.85
C SER A 173 10.18 9.05 -12.44
N SER A 174 9.15 9.15 -11.61
CA SER A 174 7.76 9.23 -12.07
C SER A 174 7.34 10.62 -12.58
N LEU A 175 8.13 11.66 -12.25
CA LEU A 175 7.88 13.03 -12.69
C LEU A 175 8.59 13.39 -14.00
N VAL A 176 9.49 12.54 -14.47
CA VAL A 176 10.23 12.68 -15.74
C VAL A 176 9.52 11.91 -16.85
#